data_e1515227a0a85e2725d0b9d30d9f806a
#
_entry.id   e1515227a0a85e2725d0b9d30d9f806a
#
_cell.length_a   1.000
_cell.length_b   1.000
_cell.length_c   1.000
_cell.angle_alpha   90.00
_cell.angle_beta   90.00
_cell.angle_gamma   90.00
#
_symmetry.space_group_name_H-M   'P 1'
#
loop_
_entity.id
_entity.type
_entity.pdbx_description
1 polymer ?
#
loop_
_entity_poly.entity_id
_entity_poly.type
_entity_poly.pdbx_seq_one_letter_code
_entity_poly.pdbx_strand_id
1 'polypeptide(L)'
;MLFDPVFGSDNLNPLVFGPAPFDYEHTYQLSQLPEIDYVFISHDHYDHLDMSTVQSLDESMFFVPLGVDEHLKVWDIPSNQIMTFDWYDEATISEGFDIALTPSQHFSGRGLTRDGALWGSWVVQIENHSIYFSGDSGYSKEFVEINNRYGPFDIAICEAGQYNEAWDQIHMYPEQAIQAAIDLNATTMIPIHNTKYILALHEWDDPLERVYQEGKRTNQHVSTPMIGESFVLGEPMEDNPWWREVAKHNPWFLKTSAIVGWLLPLLFLAGIGMIVHERFMSQLEEE
;
A
#
# COMPACT_ATOMS: atom_id res chain seq x y z
N MET A 1 5.95 -3.54 -15.08
CA MET A 1 6.38 -3.27 -13.68
C MET A 1 5.26 -3.55 -12.71
N LEU A 2 5.58 -3.85 -11.44
CA LEU A 2 4.65 -4.01 -10.34
C LEU A 2 5.06 -3.14 -9.15
N PHE A 3 4.09 -2.68 -8.38
CA PHE A 3 4.30 -1.97 -7.11
C PHE A 3 3.69 -2.80 -5.97
N ASP A 4 4.46 -3.07 -4.93
CA ASP A 4 4.08 -3.84 -3.74
C ASP A 4 3.25 -5.10 -4.06
N PRO A 5 3.72 -6.00 -4.94
CA PRO A 5 2.93 -7.13 -5.37
C PRO A 5 2.80 -8.19 -4.28
N VAL A 6 1.55 -8.52 -3.91
CA VAL A 6 1.21 -9.58 -2.96
C VAL A 6 0.19 -10.52 -3.59
N PHE A 7 0.67 -11.61 -4.20
CA PHE A 7 -0.13 -12.67 -4.82
C PHE A 7 -0.14 -13.97 -4.02
N GLY A 8 0.69 -14.02 -2.97
CA GLY A 8 0.83 -15.19 -2.10
C GLY A 8 -0.38 -15.42 -1.21
N SER A 9 -0.19 -16.18 -0.18
CA SER A 9 -1.21 -16.77 0.67
C SER A 9 -2.33 -15.82 1.12
N ASP A 10 -3.49 -16.41 1.41
CA ASP A 10 -4.66 -15.75 2.01
C ASP A 10 -4.37 -15.12 3.40
N ASN A 11 -3.19 -15.36 3.98
CA ASN A 11 -2.80 -14.83 5.28
C ASN A 11 -1.57 -13.91 5.14
N LEU A 12 -1.75 -12.64 5.46
CA LEU A 12 -0.70 -11.61 5.49
C LEU A 12 0.46 -11.91 6.44
N ASN A 13 0.27 -12.78 7.39
CA ASN A 13 1.27 -13.09 8.41
C ASN A 13 1.48 -14.62 8.45
N PRO A 14 2.71 -15.12 8.48
CA PRO A 14 3.01 -16.53 8.72
C PRO A 14 2.49 -17.03 10.08
N LEU A 15 2.12 -16.13 10.98
CA LEU A 15 1.37 -16.45 12.20
C LEU A 15 -0.13 -16.50 11.85
N VAL A 16 -0.81 -17.51 12.33
CA VAL A 16 -2.22 -17.89 12.07
C VAL A 16 -3.27 -16.78 12.38
N PHE A 17 -2.83 -15.59 12.81
CA PHE A 17 -3.65 -14.47 13.31
C PHE A 17 -3.38 -13.15 12.56
N GLY A 18 -3.32 -13.18 11.23
CA GLY A 18 -3.23 -11.98 10.40
C GLY A 18 -4.60 -11.46 9.96
N PRO A 19 -4.67 -10.21 9.44
CA PRO A 19 -5.86 -9.70 8.78
C PRO A 19 -6.27 -10.62 7.64
N ALA A 20 -7.56 -10.95 7.59
CA ALA A 20 -8.10 -11.76 6.51
C ALA A 20 -8.32 -10.92 5.24
N PRO A 21 -8.15 -11.50 4.05
CA PRO A 21 -8.60 -10.85 2.82
C PRO A 21 -10.13 -10.79 2.80
N PHE A 22 -10.66 -9.84 2.02
CA PHE A 22 -12.07 -9.89 1.64
C PHE A 22 -12.32 -11.08 0.71
N ASP A 23 -13.53 -11.64 0.71
CA ASP A 23 -13.92 -12.66 -0.25
C ASP A 23 -14.07 -12.05 -1.65
N TYR A 24 -13.47 -12.69 -2.66
CA TYR A 24 -13.58 -12.30 -4.05
C TYR A 24 -14.29 -13.37 -4.87
N GLU A 25 -15.09 -12.96 -5.83
CA GLU A 25 -15.63 -13.90 -6.84
C GLU A 25 -14.53 -14.41 -7.77
N HIS A 26 -13.48 -13.59 -7.99
CA HIS A 26 -12.33 -13.93 -8.82
C HIS A 26 -11.03 -13.47 -8.16
N THR A 27 -10.04 -14.36 -8.08
CA THR A 27 -8.68 -14.04 -7.64
C THR A 27 -7.71 -14.15 -8.81
N TYR A 28 -6.92 -13.11 -9.02
CA TYR A 28 -5.89 -13.10 -10.04
C TYR A 28 -4.65 -13.86 -9.56
N GLN A 29 -4.04 -14.62 -10.49
CA GLN A 29 -2.80 -15.33 -10.26
C GLN A 29 -1.65 -14.60 -10.97
N LEU A 30 -0.45 -14.62 -10.39
CA LEU A 30 0.74 -14.02 -10.99
C LEU A 30 0.99 -14.54 -12.41
N SER A 31 0.72 -15.83 -12.67
CA SER A 31 0.85 -16.47 -13.98
C SER A 31 -0.09 -15.93 -15.07
N GLN A 32 -1.09 -15.12 -14.72
CA GLN A 32 -2.00 -14.45 -15.66
C GLN A 32 -1.48 -13.08 -16.12
N LEU A 33 -0.43 -12.57 -15.44
CA LEU A 33 0.22 -11.32 -15.83
C LEU A 33 1.23 -11.56 -16.96
N PRO A 34 1.55 -10.52 -17.76
CA PRO A 34 2.68 -10.58 -18.67
C PRO A 34 3.99 -10.76 -17.90
N GLU A 35 5.09 -10.99 -18.59
CA GLU A 35 6.44 -10.96 -18.03
C GLU A 35 6.70 -9.62 -17.32
N ILE A 36 7.29 -9.70 -16.12
CA ILE A 36 7.53 -8.54 -15.26
C ILE A 36 9.03 -8.27 -15.18
N ASP A 37 9.45 -7.13 -15.72
CA ASP A 37 10.85 -6.71 -15.71
C ASP A 37 11.24 -6.05 -14.38
N TYR A 38 10.31 -5.29 -13.76
CA TYR A 38 10.61 -4.40 -12.63
C TYR A 38 9.59 -4.53 -11.52
N VAL A 39 10.08 -4.61 -10.29
CA VAL A 39 9.28 -4.66 -9.07
C VAL A 39 9.74 -3.56 -8.11
N PHE A 40 8.81 -2.72 -7.69
CA PHE A 40 9.03 -1.64 -6.73
C PHE A 40 8.41 -2.03 -5.39
N ILE A 41 9.18 -1.98 -4.32
CA ILE A 41 8.72 -2.21 -2.95
C ILE A 41 8.80 -0.90 -2.19
N SER A 42 7.71 -0.50 -1.54
CA SER A 42 7.66 0.71 -0.72
C SER A 42 8.23 0.51 0.68
N HIS A 43 7.95 -0.64 1.30
CA HIS A 43 8.43 -1.02 2.64
C HIS A 43 8.23 -2.51 2.90
N ASP A 44 8.64 -2.98 4.06
CA ASP A 44 8.71 -4.40 4.37
C ASP A 44 7.49 -5.01 5.09
N HIS A 45 6.37 -4.30 5.24
CA HIS A 45 5.16 -4.87 5.84
C HIS A 45 4.64 -6.08 5.02
N TYR A 46 3.92 -6.98 5.68
CA TYR A 46 3.50 -8.24 5.06
C TYR A 46 2.51 -8.07 3.90
N ASP A 47 1.74 -6.99 3.88
CA ASP A 47 0.77 -6.63 2.83
C ASP A 47 1.39 -5.86 1.65
N HIS A 48 2.70 -5.60 1.70
CA HIS A 48 3.48 -4.95 0.64
C HIS A 48 4.65 -5.80 0.14
N LEU A 49 5.18 -6.69 0.98
CA LEU A 49 6.31 -7.55 0.67
C LEU A 49 5.99 -9.00 1.01
N ASP A 50 5.67 -9.80 -0.01
CA ASP A 50 5.32 -11.22 0.11
C ASP A 50 6.41 -12.12 -0.44
N MET A 51 6.93 -13.04 0.40
CA MET A 51 8.04 -13.94 0.04
C MET A 51 7.69 -14.79 -1.17
N SER A 52 6.49 -15.37 -1.23
CA SER A 52 6.11 -16.28 -2.30
C SER A 52 5.96 -15.56 -3.64
N THR A 53 5.46 -14.35 -3.63
CA THR A 53 5.38 -13.49 -4.81
C THR A 53 6.77 -13.10 -5.29
N VAL A 54 7.64 -12.63 -4.39
CA VAL A 54 9.02 -12.26 -4.71
C VAL A 54 9.77 -13.43 -5.33
N GLN A 55 9.71 -14.62 -4.73
CA GLN A 55 10.34 -15.83 -5.26
C GLN A 55 9.79 -16.28 -6.61
N SER A 56 8.54 -15.92 -6.94
CA SER A 56 7.93 -16.22 -8.24
C SER A 56 8.28 -15.18 -9.32
N LEU A 57 8.94 -14.09 -8.94
CA LEU A 57 9.41 -12.99 -9.80
C LEU A 57 10.95 -12.96 -9.87
N ASP A 58 11.59 -14.11 -9.76
CA ASP A 58 13.05 -14.29 -9.63
C ASP A 58 13.87 -13.83 -10.86
N GLU A 59 13.22 -13.53 -11.99
CA GLU A 59 13.84 -12.93 -13.18
C GLU A 59 13.72 -11.39 -13.22
N SER A 60 12.95 -10.78 -12.31
CA SER A 60 12.71 -9.34 -12.27
C SER A 60 13.86 -8.59 -11.58
N MET A 61 13.99 -7.29 -11.89
CA MET A 61 14.80 -6.35 -11.11
C MET A 61 13.95 -5.74 -10.01
N PHE A 62 14.46 -5.75 -8.79
CA PHE A 62 13.80 -5.21 -7.60
C PHE A 62 14.41 -3.87 -7.21
N PHE A 63 13.56 -2.84 -7.08
CA PHE A 63 13.89 -1.53 -6.53
C PHE A 63 13.29 -1.43 -5.14
N VAL A 64 14.14 -1.25 -4.13
CA VAL A 64 13.71 -1.37 -2.72
C VAL A 64 14.38 -0.31 -1.84
N PRO A 65 13.75 0.14 -0.75
CA PRO A 65 14.42 0.96 0.25
C PRO A 65 15.56 0.22 0.96
N LEU A 66 16.51 0.95 1.51
CA LEU A 66 17.62 0.43 2.29
C LEU A 66 17.14 -0.53 3.39
N GLY A 67 17.75 -1.71 3.49
CA GLY A 67 17.44 -2.76 4.47
C GLY A 67 16.34 -3.73 4.04
N VAL A 68 15.48 -3.38 3.07
CA VAL A 68 14.50 -4.31 2.49
C VAL A 68 15.19 -5.41 1.68
N ASP A 69 16.33 -5.09 1.09
CA ASP A 69 17.18 -6.02 0.34
C ASP A 69 17.64 -7.24 1.16
N GLU A 70 17.77 -7.08 2.47
CA GLU A 70 18.18 -8.19 3.36
C GLU A 70 17.08 -9.30 3.39
N HIS A 71 15.80 -8.94 3.28
CA HIS A 71 14.72 -9.93 3.13
C HIS A 71 14.86 -10.68 1.80
N LEU A 72 15.06 -9.95 0.70
CA LEU A 72 15.14 -10.52 -0.64
C LEU A 72 16.34 -11.49 -0.74
N LYS A 73 17.49 -11.10 -0.20
CA LYS A 73 18.70 -11.95 -0.15
C LYS A 73 18.49 -13.25 0.63
N VAL A 74 17.78 -13.18 1.78
CA VAL A 74 17.42 -14.37 2.57
C VAL A 74 16.44 -15.27 1.81
N TRP A 75 15.66 -14.73 0.88
CA TRP A 75 14.74 -15.45 0.00
C TRP A 75 15.36 -15.89 -1.32
N ASP A 76 16.70 -15.90 -1.39
CA ASP A 76 17.52 -16.36 -2.51
C ASP A 76 17.43 -15.50 -3.79
N ILE A 77 16.99 -14.23 -3.69
CA ILE A 77 17.05 -13.30 -4.83
C ILE A 77 18.50 -12.84 -5.03
N PRO A 78 19.05 -12.98 -6.24
CA PRO A 78 20.42 -12.59 -6.54
C PRO A 78 20.68 -11.10 -6.32
N SER A 79 21.80 -10.75 -5.70
CA SER A 79 22.13 -9.34 -5.37
C SER A 79 22.27 -8.44 -6.59
N ASN A 80 22.52 -8.97 -7.78
CA ASN A 80 22.55 -8.21 -9.03
C ASN A 80 21.15 -7.89 -9.60
N GLN A 81 20.11 -8.43 -9.01
CA GLN A 81 18.70 -8.12 -9.30
C GLN A 81 18.09 -7.18 -8.27
N ILE A 82 18.86 -6.67 -7.31
CA ILE A 82 18.37 -5.80 -6.25
C ILE A 82 19.11 -4.46 -6.32
N MET A 83 18.37 -3.37 -6.38
CA MET A 83 18.90 -2.01 -6.26
C MET A 83 18.24 -1.33 -5.07
N THR A 84 19.06 -0.85 -4.13
CA THR A 84 18.63 -0.20 -2.89
C THR A 84 18.71 1.31 -2.98
N PHE A 85 17.78 2.00 -2.31
CA PHE A 85 17.65 3.44 -2.34
C PHE A 85 17.51 4.02 -0.93
N ASP A 86 18.16 5.14 -0.68
CA ASP A 86 17.84 6.06 0.40
C ASP A 86 16.82 7.10 -0.10
N TRP A 87 16.22 7.87 0.80
CA TRP A 87 15.32 8.96 0.40
C TRP A 87 16.03 9.96 -0.50
N TYR A 88 15.37 10.27 -1.61
CA TYR A 88 15.87 11.15 -2.68
C TYR A 88 17.04 10.59 -3.48
N ASP A 89 17.35 9.30 -3.33
CA ASP A 89 18.19 8.62 -4.30
C ASP A 89 17.44 8.47 -5.63
N GLU A 90 18.17 8.71 -6.72
CA GLU A 90 17.68 8.67 -8.10
C GLU A 90 18.51 7.68 -8.93
N ALA A 91 17.87 7.05 -9.90
CA ALA A 91 18.56 6.20 -10.87
C ALA A 91 17.93 6.31 -12.26
N THR A 92 18.77 6.37 -13.28
CA THR A 92 18.36 6.18 -14.67
C THR A 92 18.52 4.69 -15.01
N ILE A 93 17.42 4.01 -15.27
CA ILE A 93 17.39 2.57 -15.57
C ILE A 93 17.70 2.33 -17.05
N SER A 94 17.17 3.17 -17.91
CA SER A 94 17.46 3.22 -19.34
C SER A 94 17.16 4.62 -19.87
N GLU A 95 17.45 4.86 -21.15
CA GLU A 95 17.11 6.15 -21.78
C GLU A 95 15.60 6.43 -21.67
N GLY A 96 15.25 7.55 -21.00
CA GLY A 96 13.86 7.95 -20.76
C GLY A 96 13.14 7.14 -19.68
N PHE A 97 13.88 6.43 -18.82
CA PHE A 97 13.31 5.75 -17.66
C PHE A 97 14.13 6.07 -16.40
N ASP A 98 13.62 7.01 -15.62
CA ASP A 98 14.19 7.49 -14.37
C ASP A 98 13.27 7.13 -13.21
N ILE A 99 13.87 6.81 -12.06
CA ILE A 99 13.17 6.47 -10.83
C ILE A 99 13.77 7.19 -9.63
N ALA A 100 12.98 7.48 -8.61
CA ALA A 100 13.44 8.00 -7.33
C ALA A 100 12.64 7.42 -6.18
N LEU A 101 13.30 7.11 -5.05
CA LEU A 101 12.64 6.85 -3.78
C LEU A 101 12.45 8.18 -3.06
N THR A 102 11.23 8.43 -2.59
CA THR A 102 10.89 9.66 -1.87
C THR A 102 10.34 9.34 -0.47
N PRO A 103 10.43 10.27 0.51
CA PRO A 103 9.91 10.03 1.86
C PRO A 103 8.42 9.78 1.88
N SER A 104 7.97 8.89 2.78
CA SER A 104 6.57 8.76 3.19
C SER A 104 6.44 8.78 4.71
N GLN A 105 5.27 9.16 5.22
CA GLN A 105 5.01 9.24 6.65
C GLN A 105 4.45 7.92 7.15
N HIS A 106 5.34 6.94 7.33
CA HIS A 106 5.00 5.60 7.74
C HIS A 106 6.10 4.99 8.64
N PHE A 107 6.25 3.68 8.64
CA PHE A 107 7.28 2.93 9.34
C PHE A 107 7.52 1.58 8.67
N SER A 108 8.56 0.86 9.09
CA SER A 108 8.87 -0.49 8.63
C SER A 108 8.86 -1.51 9.79
N GLY A 109 8.74 -2.80 9.46
CA GLY A 109 8.91 -3.89 10.42
C GLY A 109 8.07 -5.13 10.14
N ARG A 110 8.70 -6.30 10.29
CA ARG A 110 8.10 -7.64 10.11
C ARG A 110 8.10 -8.47 11.40
N GLY A 111 8.18 -7.85 12.56
CA GLY A 111 8.26 -8.56 13.83
C GLY A 111 8.13 -7.66 15.04
N LEU A 112 8.85 -7.98 16.10
CA LEU A 112 8.85 -7.18 17.33
C LEU A 112 9.73 -5.92 17.26
N THR A 113 10.61 -5.83 16.25
CA THR A 113 11.47 -4.67 16.02
C THR A 113 10.91 -3.85 14.88
N ARG A 114 10.78 -2.54 15.10
CA ARG A 114 10.34 -1.56 14.10
C ARG A 114 11.56 -0.84 13.52
N ASP A 115 11.38 -0.25 12.34
CA ASP A 115 12.33 0.66 11.70
C ASP A 115 13.71 0.02 11.44
N GLY A 116 13.71 -1.28 11.16
CA GLY A 116 14.91 -2.03 10.76
C GLY A 116 15.30 -1.87 9.30
N ALA A 117 14.39 -1.42 8.48
CA ALA A 117 14.55 -1.07 7.08
C ALA A 117 14.01 0.33 6.83
N LEU A 118 14.38 0.96 5.73
CA LEU A 118 13.77 2.20 5.27
C LEU A 118 12.44 1.93 4.60
N TRP A 119 11.63 2.96 4.41
CA TRP A 119 10.34 2.95 3.70
C TRP A 119 10.22 4.21 2.85
N GLY A 120 9.30 4.23 1.90
CA GLY A 120 9.10 5.41 1.07
C GLY A 120 8.06 5.24 0.00
N SER A 121 7.95 6.26 -0.82
CA SER A 121 7.13 6.35 -2.01
C SER A 121 8.01 6.34 -3.25
N TRP A 122 7.44 6.00 -4.40
CA TRP A 122 8.19 5.93 -5.65
C TRP A 122 7.74 6.98 -6.65
N VAL A 123 8.70 7.63 -7.26
CA VAL A 123 8.54 8.42 -8.48
C VAL A 123 9.07 7.60 -9.64
N VAL A 124 8.28 7.47 -10.69
CA VAL A 124 8.67 6.80 -11.94
C VAL A 124 8.39 7.75 -13.09
N GLN A 125 9.43 8.12 -13.80
CA GLN A 125 9.35 8.90 -15.03
C GLN A 125 9.76 7.98 -16.19
N ILE A 126 8.83 7.71 -17.07
CA ILE A 126 9.05 6.81 -18.21
C ILE A 126 8.53 7.43 -19.49
N GLU A 127 9.43 7.62 -20.47
CA GLU A 127 9.15 8.35 -21.72
C GLU A 127 8.58 9.74 -21.44
N ASN A 128 7.28 9.95 -21.70
CA ASN A 128 6.59 11.22 -21.46
C ASN A 128 5.59 11.14 -20.30
N HIS A 129 5.67 10.10 -19.47
CA HIS A 129 4.75 9.88 -18.37
C HIS A 129 5.45 9.98 -17.02
N SER A 130 4.74 10.58 -16.07
CA SER A 130 5.20 10.73 -14.69
C SER A 130 4.18 10.10 -13.74
N ILE A 131 4.63 9.12 -12.96
CA ILE A 131 3.83 8.31 -12.05
C ILE A 131 4.37 8.49 -10.63
N TYR A 132 3.48 8.73 -9.69
CA TYR A 132 3.76 8.69 -8.27
C TYR A 132 3.03 7.49 -7.63
N PHE A 133 3.74 6.72 -6.82
CA PHE A 133 3.19 5.64 -6.00
C PHE A 133 3.51 5.90 -4.53
N SER A 134 2.47 6.08 -3.70
CA SER A 134 2.66 6.51 -2.31
C SER A 134 3.28 5.46 -1.40
N GLY A 135 3.16 4.15 -1.72
CA GLY A 135 3.21 3.14 -0.67
C GLY A 135 2.18 3.46 0.41
N ASP A 136 2.49 3.16 1.65
CA ASP A 136 1.71 3.60 2.81
C ASP A 136 2.24 4.93 3.35
N SER A 137 1.34 5.84 3.69
CA SER A 137 1.70 7.16 4.22
C SER A 137 0.53 7.84 4.92
N GLY A 138 0.82 8.48 6.04
CA GLY A 138 0.01 9.59 6.53
C GLY A 138 0.18 10.83 5.63
N TYR A 139 -0.70 11.81 5.79
CA TYR A 139 -0.58 13.07 5.06
C TYR A 139 0.53 13.95 5.64
N SER A 140 1.41 14.43 4.77
CA SER A 140 2.52 15.30 5.14
C SER A 140 2.79 16.38 4.10
N LYS A 141 3.67 17.33 4.42
CA LYS A 141 4.10 18.37 3.49
C LYS A 141 5.08 17.87 2.41
N GLU A 142 5.57 16.66 2.55
CA GLU A 142 6.48 16.05 1.59
C GLU A 142 5.85 15.95 0.19
N PHE A 143 4.53 15.80 0.08
CA PHE A 143 3.85 15.78 -1.22
C PHE A 143 4.11 17.06 -2.05
N VAL A 144 4.13 18.22 -1.41
CA VAL A 144 4.48 19.50 -2.07
C VAL A 144 5.95 19.50 -2.49
N GLU A 145 6.85 19.02 -1.64
CA GLU A 145 8.28 18.97 -1.94
C GLU A 145 8.59 17.98 -3.07
N ILE A 146 7.91 16.84 -3.08
CA ILE A 146 8.01 15.84 -4.15
C ILE A 146 7.54 16.44 -5.49
N ASN A 147 6.41 17.16 -5.48
CA ASN A 147 5.94 17.87 -6.67
C ASN A 147 6.95 18.91 -7.16
N ASN A 148 7.56 19.69 -6.25
CA ASN A 148 8.56 20.69 -6.62
C ASN A 148 9.79 20.09 -7.30
N ARG A 149 10.15 18.85 -6.98
CA ARG A 149 11.33 18.15 -7.53
C ARG A 149 11.02 17.37 -8.80
N TYR A 150 9.89 16.68 -8.82
CA TYR A 150 9.60 15.65 -9.82
C TYR A 150 8.30 15.85 -10.59
N GLY A 151 7.40 16.73 -10.11
CA GLY A 151 6.10 16.95 -10.71
C GLY A 151 6.11 17.86 -11.95
N PRO A 152 4.98 18.09 -12.58
CA PRO A 152 3.69 17.49 -12.23
C PRO A 152 3.59 16.01 -12.59
N PHE A 153 2.59 15.31 -12.02
CA PHE A 153 2.36 13.89 -12.28
C PHE A 153 1.14 13.66 -13.19
N ASP A 154 1.24 12.72 -14.12
CA ASP A 154 0.08 12.25 -14.87
C ASP A 154 -0.85 11.45 -13.97
N ILE A 155 -0.25 10.58 -13.12
CA ILE A 155 -0.99 9.74 -12.17
C ILE A 155 -0.32 9.77 -10.79
N ALA A 156 -1.14 9.96 -9.74
CA ALA A 156 -0.79 9.68 -8.37
C ALA A 156 -1.58 8.46 -7.88
N ILE A 157 -0.89 7.37 -7.60
CA ILE A 157 -1.42 6.14 -7.02
C ILE A 157 -1.23 6.27 -5.51
N CYS A 158 -2.31 6.66 -4.79
CA CYS A 158 -2.23 7.02 -3.37
C CYS A 158 -3.05 6.09 -2.50
N GLU A 159 -2.47 5.70 -1.36
CA GLU A 159 -3.21 4.96 -0.35
C GLU A 159 -4.38 5.78 0.19
N ALA A 160 -5.52 5.15 0.44
CA ALA A 160 -6.75 5.78 0.93
C ALA A 160 -7.65 4.82 1.70
N GLY A 161 -7.12 3.69 2.17
CA GLY A 161 -7.97 2.58 2.58
C GLY A 161 -7.91 2.17 4.04
N GLN A 162 -6.86 2.47 4.78
CA GLN A 162 -6.66 1.88 6.10
C GLN A 162 -6.60 2.92 7.23
N TYR A 163 -7.31 4.02 7.08
CA TYR A 163 -7.35 5.11 8.05
C TYR A 163 -8.12 4.75 9.32
N ASN A 164 -7.67 5.34 10.43
CA ASN A 164 -8.35 5.33 11.72
C ASN A 164 -7.79 6.45 12.61
N GLU A 165 -8.60 6.96 13.55
CA GLU A 165 -8.16 7.96 14.53
C GLU A 165 -6.97 7.49 15.40
N ALA A 166 -6.83 6.18 15.62
CA ALA A 166 -5.73 5.63 16.41
C ALA A 166 -4.37 5.64 15.70
N TRP A 167 -4.36 5.81 14.35
CA TRP A 167 -3.15 5.84 13.53
C TRP A 167 -3.23 6.80 12.34
N ASP A 168 -3.86 7.95 12.56
CA ASP A 168 -4.05 9.02 11.57
C ASP A 168 -2.74 9.61 11.02
N GLN A 169 -1.61 9.33 11.71
CA GLN A 169 -0.29 9.79 11.30
C GLN A 169 0.38 8.89 10.25
N ILE A 170 -0.11 7.67 10.05
CA ILE A 170 0.55 6.68 9.19
C ILE A 170 -0.32 6.18 8.03
N HIS A 171 -1.60 6.54 8.01
CA HIS A 171 -2.54 6.27 6.93
C HIS A 171 -3.43 7.47 6.68
N MET A 172 -3.54 7.88 5.41
CA MET A 172 -4.37 9.02 5.01
C MET A 172 -5.85 8.72 5.10
N TYR A 173 -6.62 9.68 5.64
CA TYR A 173 -8.05 9.73 5.36
C TYR A 173 -8.30 9.96 3.86
N PRO A 174 -9.42 9.50 3.29
CA PRO A 174 -9.72 9.69 1.87
C PRO A 174 -9.61 11.14 1.39
N GLU A 175 -10.03 12.11 2.21
CA GLU A 175 -9.92 13.53 1.92
C GLU A 175 -8.46 14.01 1.91
N GLN A 176 -7.62 13.42 2.75
CA GLN A 176 -6.18 13.71 2.77
C GLN A 176 -5.47 13.11 1.55
N ALA A 177 -5.89 11.92 1.10
CA ALA A 177 -5.36 11.32 -0.13
C ALA A 177 -5.68 12.17 -1.37
N ILE A 178 -6.88 12.77 -1.45
CA ILE A 178 -7.21 13.77 -2.48
C ILE A 178 -6.35 15.02 -2.34
N GLN A 179 -6.12 15.53 -1.12
CA GLN A 179 -5.25 16.67 -0.91
C GLN A 179 -3.80 16.36 -1.32
N ALA A 180 -3.29 15.16 -1.02
CA ALA A 180 -1.98 14.72 -1.47
C ALA A 180 -1.85 14.71 -3.00
N ALA A 181 -2.87 14.22 -3.71
CA ALA A 181 -2.90 14.26 -5.17
C ALA A 181 -2.90 15.69 -5.73
N ILE A 182 -3.61 16.62 -5.08
CA ILE A 182 -3.59 18.06 -5.41
C ILE A 182 -2.20 18.65 -5.16
N ASP A 183 -1.58 18.35 -4.03
CA ASP A 183 -0.24 18.85 -3.66
C ASP A 183 0.85 18.31 -4.59
N LEU A 184 0.69 17.08 -5.09
CA LEU A 184 1.51 16.46 -6.12
C LEU A 184 1.26 17.06 -7.52
N ASN A 185 0.26 17.92 -7.67
CA ASN A 185 -0.20 18.44 -8.96
C ASN A 185 -0.50 17.31 -9.96
N ALA A 186 -1.14 16.25 -9.49
CA ALA A 186 -1.45 15.07 -10.29
C ALA A 186 -2.70 15.29 -11.15
N THR A 187 -2.62 14.90 -12.43
CA THR A 187 -3.76 14.96 -13.35
C THR A 187 -4.85 14.00 -12.90
N THR A 188 -4.48 12.77 -12.52
CA THR A 188 -5.40 11.73 -12.07
C THR A 188 -4.91 11.11 -10.77
N MET A 189 -5.82 10.86 -9.84
CA MET A 189 -5.57 10.09 -8.63
C MET A 189 -6.23 8.71 -8.74
N ILE A 190 -5.49 7.66 -8.37
CA ILE A 190 -6.01 6.29 -8.24
C ILE A 190 -5.87 5.89 -6.77
N PRO A 191 -7.00 5.62 -6.07
CA PRO A 191 -6.95 5.17 -4.68
C PRO A 191 -6.55 3.69 -4.60
N ILE A 192 -5.58 3.41 -3.76
CA ILE A 192 -5.11 2.06 -3.47
C ILE A 192 -5.18 1.76 -1.97
N HIS A 193 -4.68 0.60 -1.56
CA HIS A 193 -4.63 0.12 -0.18
C HIS A 193 -6.02 -0.04 0.44
N ASN A 194 -7.00 -0.35 -0.39
CA ASN A 194 -8.39 -0.59 -0.02
C ASN A 194 -8.89 -1.92 -0.61
N THR A 195 -10.03 -2.41 -0.13
CA THR A 195 -10.77 -3.57 -0.66
C THR A 195 -10.03 -4.91 -0.71
N LYS A 196 -8.77 -5.03 -0.27
CA LYS A 196 -8.03 -6.31 -0.28
C LYS A 196 -8.02 -7.00 1.08
N TYR A 197 -7.63 -6.31 2.15
CA TYR A 197 -7.53 -6.85 3.49
C TYR A 197 -8.36 -6.05 4.49
N ILE A 198 -8.85 -6.75 5.53
CA ILE A 198 -9.60 -6.12 6.63
C ILE A 198 -8.58 -5.62 7.66
N LEU A 199 -8.00 -4.45 7.44
CA LEU A 199 -6.99 -3.85 8.31
C LEU A 199 -7.57 -2.74 9.19
N ALA A 200 -8.57 -2.01 8.71
CA ALA A 200 -9.24 -0.93 9.43
C ALA A 200 -10.69 -1.27 9.78
N LEU A 201 -11.33 -0.39 10.56
CA LEU A 201 -12.62 -0.66 11.21
C LEU A 201 -13.81 0.06 10.55
N HIS A 202 -13.63 0.66 9.39
CA HIS A 202 -14.70 1.27 8.59
C HIS A 202 -15.32 0.25 7.62
N GLU A 203 -16.43 0.60 7.00
CA GLU A 203 -17.05 -0.20 5.95
C GLU A 203 -16.08 -0.35 4.75
N TRP A 204 -16.14 -1.49 4.06
CA TRP A 204 -15.19 -1.82 3.00
C TRP A 204 -15.20 -0.84 1.82
N ASP A 205 -16.36 -0.25 1.52
CA ASP A 205 -16.59 0.69 0.42
C ASP A 205 -16.47 2.17 0.83
N ASP A 206 -16.36 2.46 2.14
CA ASP A 206 -16.25 3.83 2.65
C ASP A 206 -15.05 4.59 2.06
N PRO A 207 -13.84 3.99 1.93
CA PRO A 207 -12.72 4.66 1.31
C PRO A 207 -12.99 5.13 -0.11
N LEU A 208 -13.51 4.23 -0.95
CA LEU A 208 -13.80 4.53 -2.35
C LEU A 208 -14.90 5.58 -2.50
N GLU A 209 -15.96 5.49 -1.70
CA GLU A 209 -17.06 6.46 -1.72
C GLU A 209 -16.58 7.86 -1.30
N ARG A 210 -15.78 7.96 -0.24
CA ARG A 210 -15.29 9.26 0.24
C ARG A 210 -14.27 9.88 -0.71
N VAL A 211 -13.32 9.11 -1.25
CA VAL A 211 -12.39 9.60 -2.28
C VAL A 211 -13.14 10.13 -3.50
N TYR A 212 -14.14 9.38 -3.96
CA TYR A 212 -14.98 9.77 -5.08
C TYR A 212 -15.73 11.08 -4.85
N GLN A 213 -16.37 11.23 -3.69
CA GLN A 213 -17.09 12.46 -3.32
C GLN A 213 -16.16 13.65 -3.16
N GLU A 214 -15.02 13.44 -2.51
CA GLU A 214 -14.03 14.49 -2.28
C GLU A 214 -13.36 14.94 -3.59
N GLY A 215 -13.07 14.01 -4.50
CA GLY A 215 -12.58 14.33 -5.84
C GLY A 215 -13.54 15.23 -6.60
N LYS A 216 -14.84 14.93 -6.56
CA LYS A 216 -15.87 15.80 -7.14
C LYS A 216 -15.96 17.16 -6.46
N ARG A 217 -15.86 17.21 -5.15
CA ARG A 217 -15.91 18.47 -4.39
C ARG A 217 -14.74 19.40 -4.71
N THR A 218 -13.55 18.84 -4.89
CA THR A 218 -12.30 19.59 -5.14
C THR A 218 -11.99 19.76 -6.63
N ASN A 219 -12.76 19.12 -7.51
CA ASN A 219 -12.47 19.02 -8.95
C ASN A 219 -11.15 18.31 -9.26
N GLN A 220 -10.67 17.42 -8.36
CA GLN A 220 -9.58 16.49 -8.62
C GLN A 220 -10.14 15.28 -9.38
N HIS A 221 -9.56 14.97 -10.53
CA HIS A 221 -9.95 13.76 -11.26
C HIS A 221 -9.51 12.51 -10.48
N VAL A 222 -10.45 11.62 -10.21
CA VAL A 222 -10.25 10.34 -9.53
C VAL A 222 -10.69 9.22 -10.47
N SER A 223 -9.81 8.26 -10.68
CA SER A 223 -10.14 7.02 -11.37
C SER A 223 -10.20 5.86 -10.37
N THR A 224 -11.26 5.10 -10.45
CA THR A 224 -11.52 3.96 -9.56
C THR A 224 -11.74 2.68 -10.40
N PRO A 225 -10.70 2.18 -11.10
CA PRO A 225 -10.84 0.96 -11.89
C PRO A 225 -11.23 -0.20 -10.97
N MET A 226 -12.08 -1.08 -11.46
CA MET A 226 -12.37 -2.35 -10.78
C MET A 226 -11.08 -3.19 -10.76
N ILE A 227 -10.90 -4.01 -9.72
CA ILE A 227 -9.72 -4.89 -9.63
C ILE A 227 -9.59 -5.73 -10.90
N GLY A 228 -8.47 -5.59 -11.61
CA GLY A 228 -8.19 -6.23 -12.90
C GLY A 228 -8.67 -5.45 -14.13
N GLU A 229 -9.35 -4.35 -13.97
CA GLU A 229 -9.71 -3.45 -15.07
C GLU A 229 -8.47 -2.71 -15.57
N SER A 230 -8.24 -2.73 -16.90
CA SER A 230 -7.12 -2.03 -17.53
C SER A 230 -7.53 -0.66 -18.03
N PHE A 231 -6.60 0.28 -17.99
CA PHE A 231 -6.74 1.61 -18.58
C PHE A 231 -5.46 1.98 -19.35
N VAL A 232 -5.54 3.00 -20.20
CA VAL A 232 -4.41 3.51 -20.97
C VAL A 232 -4.04 4.90 -20.47
N LEU A 233 -2.78 5.10 -20.10
CA LEU A 233 -2.24 6.40 -19.69
C LEU A 233 -2.45 7.41 -20.83
N GLY A 234 -2.96 8.60 -20.47
CA GLY A 234 -3.25 9.68 -21.42
C GLY A 234 -4.62 9.58 -22.11
N GLU A 235 -5.35 8.48 -21.93
CA GLU A 235 -6.75 8.38 -22.34
C GLU A 235 -7.71 8.75 -21.18
N PRO A 236 -8.92 9.23 -21.48
CA PRO A 236 -9.90 9.48 -20.43
C PRO A 236 -10.24 8.20 -19.68
N MET A 237 -9.99 8.20 -18.37
CA MET A 237 -10.43 7.12 -17.49
C MET A 237 -11.87 7.37 -17.06
N GLU A 238 -12.73 6.35 -17.19
CA GLU A 238 -14.11 6.45 -16.80
C GLU A 238 -14.26 6.51 -15.28
N ASP A 239 -15.17 7.35 -14.83
CA ASP A 239 -15.57 7.49 -13.45
C ASP A 239 -16.62 6.41 -13.13
N ASN A 240 -16.15 5.26 -12.62
CA ASN A 240 -16.99 4.08 -12.40
C ASN A 240 -17.13 3.73 -10.89
N PRO A 241 -18.21 4.13 -10.21
CA PRO A 241 -18.46 3.78 -8.81
C PRO A 241 -18.99 2.34 -8.66
N TRP A 242 -18.25 1.34 -9.14
CA TRP A 242 -18.61 -0.09 -9.19
C TRP A 242 -18.96 -0.66 -7.81
N TRP A 243 -18.36 -0.19 -6.73
CA TRP A 243 -18.62 -0.65 -5.36
C TRP A 243 -20.08 -0.47 -4.94
N ARG A 244 -20.77 0.54 -5.47
CA ARG A 244 -22.19 0.76 -5.18
C ARG A 244 -23.09 -0.35 -5.69
N GLU A 245 -22.74 -0.99 -6.79
CA GLU A 245 -23.47 -2.15 -7.30
C GLU A 245 -23.18 -3.39 -6.47
N VAL A 246 -21.90 -3.62 -6.12
CA VAL A 246 -21.50 -4.73 -5.24
C VAL A 246 -22.21 -4.62 -3.88
N ALA A 247 -22.24 -3.45 -3.27
CA ALA A 247 -22.92 -3.22 -2.00
C ALA A 247 -24.43 -3.52 -2.05
N LYS A 248 -25.10 -3.28 -3.17
CA LYS A 248 -26.54 -3.63 -3.35
C LYS A 248 -26.77 -5.14 -3.40
N HIS A 249 -25.86 -5.87 -4.03
CA HIS A 249 -26.02 -7.30 -4.25
C HIS A 249 -25.58 -8.17 -3.07
N ASN A 250 -24.76 -7.63 -2.16
CA ASN A 250 -24.24 -8.39 -1.02
C ASN A 250 -24.32 -7.67 0.34
N PRO A 251 -25.53 -7.29 0.81
CA PRO A 251 -25.68 -6.51 2.05
C PRO A 251 -25.29 -7.25 3.34
N TRP A 252 -25.16 -8.59 3.29
CA TRP A 252 -24.79 -9.42 4.45
C TRP A 252 -23.27 -9.59 4.59
N PHE A 253 -22.52 -9.55 3.50
CA PHE A 253 -21.07 -9.60 3.46
C PHE A 253 -20.45 -8.46 4.30
N LEU A 254 -21.06 -7.28 4.20
CA LEU A 254 -20.63 -6.07 4.90
C LEU A 254 -20.73 -6.19 6.44
N LYS A 255 -21.78 -6.86 6.96
CA LYS A 255 -22.02 -6.96 8.40
C LYS A 255 -21.15 -8.00 9.10
N THR A 256 -20.80 -9.09 8.42
CA THR A 256 -19.97 -10.15 8.99
C THR A 256 -18.50 -9.79 8.99
N SER A 257 -17.98 -9.12 7.96
CA SER A 257 -16.60 -8.64 7.91
C SER A 257 -16.32 -7.57 8.98
N ALA A 258 -17.24 -6.63 9.19
CA ALA A 258 -17.14 -5.64 10.25
C ALA A 258 -17.10 -6.32 11.65
N ILE A 259 -17.96 -7.28 11.92
CA ILE A 259 -18.01 -7.97 13.24
C ILE A 259 -16.74 -8.78 13.51
N VAL A 260 -16.21 -9.49 12.52
CA VAL A 260 -14.97 -10.28 12.67
C VAL A 260 -13.75 -9.36 12.79
N GLY A 261 -13.72 -8.25 12.05
CA GLY A 261 -12.68 -7.23 12.16
C GLY A 261 -12.61 -6.56 13.54
N TRP A 262 -13.74 -6.44 14.26
CA TRP A 262 -13.78 -5.87 15.61
C TRP A 262 -13.29 -6.83 16.71
N LEU A 263 -13.47 -8.12 16.54
CA LEU A 263 -13.12 -9.11 17.57
C LEU A 263 -11.61 -9.39 17.63
N LEU A 264 -10.91 -9.38 16.51
CA LEU A 264 -9.49 -9.72 16.43
C LEU A 264 -8.57 -8.68 17.07
N PRO A 265 -8.69 -7.37 16.82
CA PRO A 265 -7.88 -6.34 17.50
C PRO A 265 -8.14 -6.27 19.01
N LEU A 266 -9.38 -6.49 19.46
CA LEU A 266 -9.72 -6.54 20.90
C LEU A 266 -9.07 -7.74 21.60
N LEU A 267 -9.01 -8.91 20.96
CA LEU A 267 -8.33 -10.08 21.49
C LEU A 267 -6.80 -9.89 21.49
N PHE A 268 -6.25 -9.21 20.48
CA PHE A 268 -4.83 -8.89 20.41
C PHE A 268 -4.41 -7.87 21.48
N LEU A 269 -5.19 -6.81 21.68
CA LEU A 269 -4.99 -5.82 22.76
C LEU A 269 -5.18 -6.43 24.14
N ALA A 270 -6.15 -7.32 24.33
CA ALA A 270 -6.34 -8.07 25.57
C ALA A 270 -5.17 -9.03 25.84
N GLY A 271 -4.64 -9.71 24.81
CA GLY A 271 -3.47 -10.58 24.90
C GLY A 271 -2.20 -9.79 25.29
N ILE A 272 -1.96 -8.63 24.69
CA ILE A 272 -0.84 -7.74 25.04
C ILE A 272 -1.03 -7.21 26.47
N GLY A 273 -2.23 -6.83 26.86
CA GLY A 273 -2.55 -6.36 28.23
C GLY A 273 -2.26 -7.44 29.25
N MET A 274 -2.57 -8.71 29.00
CA MET A 274 -2.26 -9.83 29.91
C MET A 274 -0.75 -10.07 30.01
N ILE A 275 -0.01 -10.07 28.90
CA ILE A 275 1.46 -10.26 28.92
C ILE A 275 2.16 -9.14 29.66
N VAL A 276 1.73 -7.91 29.48
CA VAL A 276 2.28 -6.74 30.22
C VAL A 276 1.93 -6.83 31.70
N HIS A 277 0.72 -7.24 32.05
CA HIS A 277 0.29 -7.41 33.43
C HIS A 277 1.06 -8.53 34.12
N GLU A 278 1.23 -9.69 33.51
CA GLU A 278 2.03 -10.80 34.07
C GLU A 278 3.49 -10.42 34.29
N ARG A 279 4.12 -9.72 33.33
CA ARG A 279 5.49 -9.23 33.50
C ARG A 279 5.62 -8.18 34.59
N PHE A 280 4.65 -7.28 34.70
CA PHE A 280 4.64 -6.28 35.77
C PHE A 280 4.47 -6.91 37.15
N MET A 281 3.58 -7.91 37.28
CA MET A 281 3.36 -8.64 38.55
C MET A 281 4.57 -9.48 38.93
N SER A 282 5.28 -10.13 37.98
CA SER A 282 6.48 -10.89 38.27
C SER A 282 7.66 -10.04 38.76
N GLN A 283 7.75 -8.78 38.29
CA GLN A 283 8.77 -7.84 38.79
C GLN A 283 8.49 -7.34 40.21
N LEU A 284 7.20 -7.29 40.63
CA LEU A 284 6.83 -6.89 41.97
C LEU A 284 7.00 -8.02 43.02
N GLU A 285 7.11 -9.28 42.58
CA GLU A 285 7.38 -10.42 43.47
C GLU A 285 8.90 -10.67 43.67
N GLU A 286 9.76 -10.02 42.88
CA GLU A 286 11.23 -10.13 43.03
C GLU A 286 11.86 -8.95 43.79
N GLU A 287 11.08 -7.94 44.22
CA GLU A 287 11.47 -6.87 45.17
C GLU A 287 10.91 -7.16 46.58
#